data_38dbf930e73e4d9ebb1bcd9fb5612fbd
#
_entry.id   38dbf930e73e4d9ebb1bcd9fb5612fbd
#
_cell.length_a   1.000
_cell.length_b   1.000
_cell.length_c   1.000
_cell.angle_alpha   90.00
_cell.angle_beta   90.00
_cell.angle_gamma   90.00
#
_symmetry.space_group_name_H-M   'P 1'
#
loop_
_entity.id
_entity.type
_entity.pdbx_description
1 polymer ?
#
loop_
_entity_poly.entity_id
_entity_poly.type
_entity_poly.pdbx_seq_one_letter_code
_entity_poly.pdbx_strand_id
1 'polypeptide(L)'
;DTAGLEEVTDDSLQGRMRRLTERAVDMADICLFMIDARVGVTQTDEMFADILRKRAKHVILGANKGEGSAADAGVLEAWALGLGEPLRLSAEHGEGMTDLLRCLMPLADDFKERAQDEAAETDIDIEESDAEDAYRAPTASKPLQVAVVGRPNAGKSTLINQILGEDRLLTGPEAGITRDAISLQIAWGGVPMRVF
;
A
#
# COMPACT_ATOMS: atom_id res chain seq x y z
N ASP A 1 -14.22 23.38 33.40
CA ASP A 1 -14.68 22.19 32.68
C ASP A 1 -13.67 21.92 31.58
N THR A 2 -12.57 21.32 31.98
CA THR A 2 -11.55 20.84 31.06
C THR A 2 -11.96 19.42 30.65
N ALA A 3 -12.67 19.30 29.54
CA ALA A 3 -12.84 18.03 28.86
C ALA A 3 -11.46 17.52 28.50
N GLY A 4 -11.06 16.41 29.14
CA GLY A 4 -9.72 15.87 29.11
C GLY A 4 -9.21 15.65 27.70
N LEU A 5 -8.05 16.19 27.47
CA LEU A 5 -7.06 15.58 26.61
C LEU A 5 -6.79 14.20 27.21
N GLU A 6 -7.58 13.19 26.81
CA GLU A 6 -7.14 11.82 26.93
C GLU A 6 -5.88 11.72 26.07
N GLU A 7 -4.73 11.84 26.73
CA GLU A 7 -3.49 11.30 26.21
C GLU A 7 -3.85 9.89 25.74
N VAL A 8 -3.83 9.69 24.44
CA VAL A 8 -3.98 8.37 23.82
C VAL A 8 -2.83 7.56 24.39
N THR A 9 -3.09 6.87 25.50
CA THR A 9 -2.10 6.01 26.14
C THR A 9 -1.63 5.03 25.09
N ASP A 10 -0.34 4.87 24.98
CA ASP A 10 0.39 4.09 23.96
C ASP A 10 -0.13 2.64 23.82
N ASP A 11 -0.93 2.19 24.77
CA ASP A 11 -1.57 0.87 24.83
C ASP A 11 -3.04 0.84 24.38
N SER A 12 -3.64 1.97 24.01
CA SER A 12 -5.00 2.01 23.47
C SER A 12 -5.07 1.31 22.11
N LEU A 13 -6.25 0.82 21.72
CA LEU A 13 -6.47 0.24 20.40
C LEU A 13 -6.07 1.21 19.28
N GLN A 14 -6.37 2.49 19.45
CA GLN A 14 -5.99 3.55 18.51
C GLN A 14 -4.47 3.74 18.43
N GLY A 15 -3.77 3.72 19.57
CA GLY A 15 -2.31 3.79 19.62
C GLY A 15 -1.63 2.60 18.92
N ARG A 16 -2.17 1.39 19.09
CA ARG A 16 -1.66 0.20 18.37
C ARG A 16 -1.91 0.31 16.86
N MET A 17 -3.10 0.70 16.45
CA MET A 17 -3.43 0.90 15.04
C MET A 17 -2.52 1.95 14.40
N ARG A 18 -2.28 3.06 15.08
CA ARG A 18 -1.37 4.10 14.63
C ARG A 18 0.05 3.57 14.43
N ARG A 19 0.63 2.89 15.42
CA ARG A 19 1.98 2.31 15.31
C ARG A 19 2.12 1.29 14.18
N LEU A 20 1.12 0.41 14.03
CA LEU A 20 1.12 -0.57 12.93
C LEU A 20 1.07 0.13 11.57
N THR A 21 0.23 1.16 11.45
CA THR A 21 0.14 1.96 10.22
C THR A 21 1.44 2.71 9.93
N GLU A 22 2.05 3.36 10.93
CA GLU A 22 3.33 4.06 10.77
C GLU A 22 4.43 3.11 10.27
N ARG A 23 4.54 1.91 10.84
CA ARG A 23 5.50 0.89 10.39
C ARG A 23 5.24 0.42 8.96
N ALA A 24 3.98 0.15 8.62
CA ALA A 24 3.61 -0.26 7.28
C ALA A 24 3.95 0.83 6.25
N VAL A 25 3.64 2.09 6.57
CA VAL A 25 3.95 3.25 5.73
C VAL A 25 5.46 3.42 5.52
N ASP A 26 6.27 3.27 6.58
CA ASP A 26 7.73 3.41 6.49
C ASP A 26 8.38 2.32 5.63
N MET A 27 7.81 1.13 5.59
CA MET A 27 8.30 0.00 4.80
C MET A 27 7.84 0.06 3.34
N ALA A 28 6.78 0.81 3.04
CA ALA A 28 6.16 0.82 1.74
C ALA A 28 6.86 1.78 0.75
N ASP A 29 6.86 1.39 -0.51
CA ASP A 29 7.17 2.27 -1.62
C ASP A 29 5.90 3.02 -2.06
N ILE A 30 4.74 2.33 -2.00
CA ILE A 30 3.42 2.88 -2.29
C ILE A 30 2.45 2.53 -1.16
N CYS A 31 1.69 3.51 -0.69
CA CYS A 31 0.59 3.31 0.25
C CYS A 31 -0.74 3.42 -0.48
N LEU A 32 -1.51 2.35 -0.49
CA LEU A 32 -2.90 2.36 -0.96
C LEU A 32 -3.81 2.61 0.24
N PHE A 33 -4.32 3.83 0.34
CA PHE A 33 -5.20 4.22 1.44
C PHE A 33 -6.66 4.03 1.06
N MET A 34 -7.35 3.16 1.79
CA MET A 34 -8.73 2.76 1.53
C MET A 34 -9.69 3.41 2.50
N ILE A 35 -10.67 4.16 1.98
CA ILE A 35 -11.82 4.67 2.74
C ILE A 35 -13.12 4.00 2.26
N ASP A 36 -14.16 4.01 3.10
CA ASP A 36 -15.50 3.55 2.74
C ASP A 36 -16.34 4.76 2.26
N ALA A 37 -16.55 4.87 0.95
CA ALA A 37 -17.25 6.00 0.36
C ALA A 37 -18.73 6.10 0.76
N ARG A 38 -19.37 4.99 1.19
CA ARG A 38 -20.76 5.02 1.67
C ARG A 38 -20.88 5.63 3.07
N VAL A 39 -19.83 5.49 3.88
CA VAL A 39 -19.79 6.08 5.22
C VAL A 39 -19.26 7.51 5.19
N GLY A 40 -18.43 7.84 4.18
CA GLY A 40 -17.72 9.11 4.10
C GLY A 40 -16.45 9.13 4.95
N VAL A 41 -15.86 10.30 5.06
CA VAL A 41 -14.63 10.54 5.82
C VAL A 41 -14.91 10.56 7.32
N THR A 42 -14.12 9.82 8.09
CA THR A 42 -14.20 9.76 9.55
C THR A 42 -12.93 10.32 10.19
N GLN A 43 -12.96 10.62 11.49
CA GLN A 43 -11.79 11.07 12.26
C GLN A 43 -10.61 10.06 12.18
N THR A 44 -10.90 8.77 12.08
CA THR A 44 -9.89 7.74 11.90
C THR A 44 -9.23 7.86 10.52
N ASP A 45 -9.99 8.16 9.49
CA ASP A 45 -9.47 8.38 8.13
C ASP A 45 -8.60 9.64 8.09
N GLU A 46 -9.00 10.72 8.78
CA GLU A 46 -8.19 11.95 8.93
C GLU A 46 -6.87 11.67 9.66
N MET A 47 -6.89 10.87 10.74
CA MET A 47 -5.67 10.47 11.45
C MET A 47 -4.71 9.68 10.54
N PHE A 48 -5.22 8.75 9.75
CA PHE A 48 -4.40 8.01 8.78
C PHE A 48 -3.88 8.92 7.67
N ALA A 49 -4.70 9.83 7.16
CA ALA A 49 -4.27 10.81 6.18
C ALA A 49 -3.13 11.70 6.68
N ASP A 50 -3.16 12.10 7.97
CA ASP A 50 -2.08 12.85 8.60
C ASP A 50 -0.77 12.07 8.65
N ILE A 51 -0.81 10.78 8.96
CA ILE A 51 0.36 9.90 8.95
C ILE A 51 0.92 9.79 7.54
N LEU A 52 0.05 9.52 6.57
CA LEU A 52 0.43 9.32 5.17
C LEU A 52 1.06 10.59 4.56
N ARG A 53 0.48 11.76 4.80
CA ARG A 53 1.05 13.04 4.34
C ARG A 53 2.45 13.32 4.86
N LYS A 54 2.76 12.83 6.05
CA LYS A 54 4.07 13.07 6.71
C LYS A 54 5.13 12.04 6.35
N ARG A 55 4.74 10.81 6.05
CA ARG A 55 5.67 9.67 6.02
C ARG A 55 5.65 8.89 4.71
N ALA A 56 4.54 8.85 3.99
CA ALA A 56 4.45 8.05 2.77
C ALA A 56 5.23 8.66 1.62
N LYS A 57 5.91 7.83 0.83
CA LYS A 57 6.61 8.24 -0.39
C LYS A 57 5.59 8.55 -1.49
N HIS A 58 4.66 7.62 -1.71
CA HIS A 58 3.56 7.74 -2.67
C HIS A 58 2.26 7.24 -2.04
N VAL A 59 1.16 7.93 -2.31
CA VAL A 59 -0.18 7.54 -1.83
C VAL A 59 -1.14 7.47 -3.00
N ILE A 60 -1.91 6.37 -3.05
CA ILE A 60 -3.09 6.25 -3.89
C ILE A 60 -4.29 6.21 -2.94
N LEU A 61 -5.21 7.16 -3.07
CA LEU A 61 -6.42 7.23 -2.26
C LEU A 61 -7.55 6.48 -2.95
N GLY A 62 -8.00 5.36 -2.39
CA GLY A 62 -9.10 4.55 -2.87
C GLY A 62 -10.40 4.81 -2.09
N ALA A 63 -11.40 5.34 -2.75
CA ALA A 63 -12.77 5.49 -2.22
C ALA A 63 -13.57 4.22 -2.58
N ASN A 64 -13.51 3.22 -1.70
CA ASN A 64 -14.12 1.91 -1.90
C ASN A 64 -15.62 1.91 -1.59
N LYS A 65 -16.34 0.89 -2.07
CA LYS A 65 -17.80 0.78 -2.07
C LYS A 65 -18.44 1.94 -2.86
N GLY A 66 -17.72 2.35 -3.92
CA GLY A 66 -18.06 3.49 -4.76
C GLY A 66 -19.21 3.24 -5.73
N GLU A 67 -19.76 2.04 -5.79
CA GLU A 67 -20.88 1.71 -6.66
C GLU A 67 -22.16 2.48 -6.29
N GLY A 68 -22.82 3.02 -7.33
CA GLY A 68 -24.06 3.78 -7.19
C GLY A 68 -23.89 5.18 -6.62
N SER A 69 -24.97 5.96 -6.65
CA SER A 69 -24.98 7.37 -6.23
C SER A 69 -24.85 7.58 -4.72
N ALA A 70 -25.10 6.54 -3.91
CA ALA A 70 -24.98 6.63 -2.45
C ALA A 70 -23.54 6.93 -1.98
N ALA A 71 -22.55 6.66 -2.81
CA ALA A 71 -21.13 6.89 -2.52
C ALA A 71 -20.64 8.27 -2.98
N ASP A 72 -21.41 9.02 -3.77
CA ASP A 72 -20.95 10.27 -4.40
C ASP A 72 -20.49 11.31 -3.38
N ALA A 73 -21.23 11.47 -2.29
CA ALA A 73 -20.89 12.40 -1.22
C ALA A 73 -19.55 12.02 -0.56
N GLY A 74 -19.35 10.73 -0.23
CA GLY A 74 -18.11 10.27 0.41
C GLY A 74 -16.90 10.33 -0.51
N VAL A 75 -17.05 10.09 -1.82
CA VAL A 75 -15.99 10.31 -2.79
C VAL A 75 -15.61 11.79 -2.84
N LEU A 76 -16.60 12.70 -2.80
CA LEU A 76 -16.33 14.13 -2.78
C LEU A 76 -15.65 14.57 -1.46
N GLU A 77 -16.09 14.05 -0.32
CA GLU A 77 -15.47 14.31 0.99
C GLU A 77 -14.00 13.86 1.04
N ALA A 78 -13.67 12.77 0.34
CA ALA A 78 -12.31 12.22 0.30
C ALA A 78 -11.26 13.22 -0.23
N TRP A 79 -11.66 14.18 -1.05
CA TRP A 79 -10.78 15.27 -1.52
C TRP A 79 -10.23 16.11 -0.36
N ALA A 80 -11.01 16.27 0.72
CA ALA A 80 -10.60 17.03 1.89
C ALA A 80 -9.42 16.39 2.65
N LEU A 81 -9.14 15.11 2.42
CA LEU A 81 -7.98 14.42 3.00
C LEU A 81 -6.63 14.92 2.45
N GLY A 82 -6.63 15.64 1.30
CA GLY A 82 -5.41 16.25 0.74
C GLY A 82 -4.35 15.24 0.29
N LEU A 83 -4.78 14.05 -0.16
CA LEU A 83 -3.90 12.96 -0.63
C LEU A 83 -3.97 12.75 -2.15
N GLY A 84 -4.49 13.73 -2.88
CA GLY A 84 -4.72 13.66 -4.31
C GLY A 84 -6.13 13.25 -4.68
N GLU A 85 -6.36 12.93 -5.95
CA GLU A 85 -7.66 12.53 -6.48
C GLU A 85 -8.11 11.18 -5.91
N PRO A 86 -9.29 11.10 -5.28
CA PRO A 86 -9.83 9.84 -4.80
C PRO A 86 -10.22 8.94 -5.98
N LEU A 87 -9.65 7.76 -6.03
CA LEU A 87 -9.99 6.76 -7.02
C LEU A 87 -11.25 6.01 -6.57
N ARG A 88 -12.32 6.11 -7.35
CA ARG A 88 -13.56 5.39 -7.08
C ARG A 88 -13.38 3.90 -7.35
N LEU A 89 -13.62 3.08 -6.34
CA LEU A 89 -13.44 1.64 -6.38
C LEU A 89 -14.68 0.90 -5.88
N SER A 90 -14.90 -0.29 -6.38
CA SER A 90 -15.73 -1.31 -5.75
C SER A 90 -14.95 -2.63 -5.72
N ALA A 91 -14.28 -2.90 -4.62
CA ALA A 91 -13.48 -4.12 -4.46
C ALA A 91 -14.34 -5.39 -4.52
N GLU A 92 -15.61 -5.30 -4.14
CA GLU A 92 -16.55 -6.42 -4.20
C GLU A 92 -16.95 -6.76 -5.65
N HIS A 93 -17.09 -5.75 -6.51
CA HIS A 93 -17.54 -5.91 -7.90
C HIS A 93 -16.41 -5.79 -8.92
N GLY A 94 -15.18 -5.55 -8.50
CA GLY A 94 -14.03 -5.35 -9.37
C GLY A 94 -14.03 -4.02 -10.15
N GLU A 95 -14.92 -3.08 -9.80
CA GLU A 95 -15.00 -1.78 -10.47
C GLU A 95 -13.82 -0.89 -10.07
N GLY A 96 -13.24 -0.17 -11.04
CA GLY A 96 -12.11 0.74 -10.82
C GLY A 96 -10.75 0.04 -10.71
N MET A 97 -10.67 -1.31 -10.81
CA MET A 97 -9.40 -2.06 -10.70
C MET A 97 -8.42 -1.69 -11.83
N THR A 98 -8.93 -1.50 -13.05
CA THR A 98 -8.10 -1.04 -14.19
C THR A 98 -7.54 0.35 -13.95
N ASP A 99 -8.31 1.25 -13.34
CA ASP A 99 -7.86 2.61 -13.03
C ASP A 99 -6.82 2.59 -11.89
N LEU A 100 -7.02 1.73 -10.88
CA LEU A 100 -6.04 1.50 -9.82
C LEU A 100 -4.71 0.98 -10.40
N LEU A 101 -4.77 0.00 -11.31
CA LEU A 101 -3.58 -0.50 -11.99
C LEU A 101 -2.89 0.60 -12.81
N ARG A 102 -3.67 1.43 -13.52
CA ARG A 102 -3.14 2.56 -14.30
C ARG A 102 -2.44 3.60 -13.42
N CYS A 103 -2.92 3.86 -12.21
CA CYS A 103 -2.24 4.73 -11.24
C CYS A 103 -0.97 4.10 -10.67
N LEU A 104 -0.94 2.78 -10.52
CA LEU A 104 0.17 2.05 -9.92
C LEU A 104 1.33 1.83 -10.90
N MET A 105 1.05 1.59 -12.19
CA MET A 105 2.07 1.26 -13.21
C MET A 105 3.21 2.29 -13.31
N PRO A 106 2.96 3.61 -13.44
CA PRO A 106 4.02 4.60 -13.52
C PRO A 106 4.92 4.60 -12.29
N LEU A 107 4.33 4.45 -11.08
CA LEU A 107 5.09 4.38 -9.83
C LEU A 107 5.96 3.12 -9.75
N ALA A 108 5.48 2.01 -10.30
CA ALA A 108 6.24 0.78 -10.37
C ALA A 108 7.41 0.86 -11.36
N ASP A 109 7.23 1.58 -12.47
CA ASP A 109 8.28 1.79 -13.46
C ASP A 109 9.39 2.71 -12.90
N ASP A 110 9.03 3.82 -12.26
CA ASP A 110 9.96 4.69 -11.53
C ASP A 110 10.75 3.93 -10.46
N PHE A 111 10.08 3.01 -9.75
CA PHE A 111 10.73 2.16 -8.74
C PHE A 111 11.77 1.21 -9.37
N LYS A 112 11.43 0.59 -10.52
CA LYS A 112 12.36 -0.30 -11.23
C LYS A 112 13.59 0.45 -11.73
N GLU A 113 13.41 1.63 -12.29
CA GLU A 113 14.51 2.48 -12.77
C GLU A 113 15.48 2.82 -11.62
N ARG A 114 14.96 3.30 -10.50
CA ARG A 114 15.78 3.61 -9.31
C ARG A 114 16.51 2.39 -8.74
N ALA A 115 15.85 1.24 -8.70
CA ALA A 115 16.46 0.01 -8.21
C ALA A 115 17.57 -0.50 -9.14
N GLN A 116 17.51 -0.22 -10.44
CA GLN A 116 18.56 -0.52 -11.41
C GLN A 116 19.75 0.44 -11.27
N ASP A 117 19.49 1.73 -11.06
CA ASP A 117 20.53 2.73 -10.83
C ASP A 117 21.31 2.46 -9.53
N GLU A 118 20.61 2.13 -8.43
CA GLU A 118 21.23 1.73 -7.15
C GLU A 118 22.10 0.46 -7.30
N ALA A 119 21.66 -0.51 -8.10
CA ALA A 119 22.41 -1.72 -8.36
C ALA A 119 23.67 -1.46 -9.22
N ALA A 120 23.58 -0.53 -10.17
CA ALA A 120 24.72 -0.16 -11.01
C ALA A 120 25.80 0.63 -10.23
N GLU A 121 25.41 1.43 -9.22
CA GLU A 121 26.35 2.16 -8.36
C GLU A 121 27.10 1.23 -7.38
N THR A 122 26.49 0.12 -6.96
CA THR A 122 27.11 -0.86 -6.05
C THR A 122 28.06 -1.83 -6.73
N ASP A 123 28.02 -1.98 -8.06
CA ASP A 123 28.91 -2.87 -8.82
C ASP A 123 30.34 -2.28 -9.07
N ILE A 124 30.65 -1.07 -8.57
CA ILE A 124 31.92 -0.38 -8.85
C ILE A 124 33.05 -0.79 -7.86
N ASP A 125 32.76 -1.48 -6.76
CA ASP A 125 33.73 -1.80 -5.71
C ASP A 125 34.00 -3.31 -5.49
N ILE A 126 33.79 -4.16 -6.48
CA ILE A 126 34.23 -5.58 -6.38
C ILE A 126 35.45 -5.77 -7.26
N GLU A 127 36.65 -5.67 -6.61
CA GLU A 127 37.91 -6.15 -7.18
C GLU A 127 37.77 -7.60 -7.67
N GLU A 128 38.24 -7.82 -8.89
CA GLU A 128 38.30 -9.13 -9.53
C GLU A 128 38.98 -10.16 -8.60
N SER A 129 38.23 -11.10 -8.06
CA SER A 129 38.76 -12.35 -7.56
C SER A 129 38.22 -13.48 -8.46
N ASP A 130 39.20 -14.16 -9.09
CA ASP A 130 39.02 -15.31 -9.93
C ASP A 130 38.09 -16.38 -9.32
N ALA A 131 36.91 -16.53 -9.88
CA ALA A 131 36.11 -17.74 -9.79
C ALA A 131 35.34 -17.91 -11.10
N GLU A 132 35.92 -18.75 -11.95
CA GLU A 132 35.24 -19.34 -13.10
C GLU A 132 33.98 -20.08 -12.64
N ASP A 133 32.88 -19.96 -13.41
CA ASP A 133 31.65 -20.75 -13.31
C ASP A 133 30.65 -20.48 -12.14
N ALA A 134 30.40 -19.24 -11.78
CA ALA A 134 29.13 -18.93 -11.10
C ALA A 134 28.09 -18.48 -12.12
N TYR A 135 27.16 -19.39 -12.48
CA TYR A 135 25.91 -19.05 -13.17
C TYR A 135 25.23 -17.90 -12.40
N ARG A 136 25.33 -16.70 -12.95
CA ARG A 136 24.71 -15.50 -12.39
C ARG A 136 23.18 -15.67 -12.59
N ALA A 137 22.52 -16.17 -11.53
CA ALA A 137 21.06 -16.18 -11.52
C ALA A 137 20.56 -14.76 -11.77
N PRO A 138 19.52 -14.57 -12.61
CA PRO A 138 18.94 -13.24 -12.82
C PRO A 138 18.58 -12.69 -11.44
N THR A 139 19.11 -11.53 -11.09
CA THR A 139 18.77 -10.80 -9.85
C THR A 139 17.28 -10.59 -9.88
N ALA A 140 16.54 -11.30 -9.00
CA ALA A 140 15.12 -11.11 -8.85
C ALA A 140 14.92 -9.64 -8.48
N SER A 141 14.33 -8.88 -9.37
CA SER A 141 14.05 -7.46 -9.14
C SER A 141 13.30 -7.36 -7.82
N LYS A 142 13.80 -6.54 -6.91
CA LYS A 142 13.20 -6.31 -5.58
C LYS A 142 11.71 -6.00 -5.78
N PRO A 143 10.79 -6.78 -5.19
CA PRO A 143 9.37 -6.57 -5.41
C PRO A 143 8.94 -5.22 -4.82
N LEU A 144 8.04 -4.53 -5.53
CA LEU A 144 7.45 -3.27 -5.08
C LEU A 144 6.73 -3.47 -3.74
N GLN A 145 7.05 -2.67 -2.71
CA GLN A 145 6.42 -2.78 -1.40
C GLN A 145 5.15 -1.93 -1.36
N VAL A 146 3.99 -2.58 -1.23
CA VAL A 146 2.67 -1.92 -1.21
C VAL A 146 2.00 -2.12 0.13
N ALA A 147 1.79 -1.05 0.89
CA ALA A 147 0.99 -1.09 2.11
C ALA A 147 -0.47 -0.75 1.82
N VAL A 148 -1.40 -1.60 2.27
CA VAL A 148 -2.84 -1.32 2.19
C VAL A 148 -3.33 -0.83 3.54
N VAL A 149 -3.57 0.46 3.64
CA VAL A 149 -3.93 1.18 4.87
C VAL A 149 -5.40 1.58 4.85
N GLY A 150 -6.00 1.71 6.02
CA GLY A 150 -7.38 2.16 6.19
C GLY A 150 -8.02 1.54 7.41
N ARG A 151 -9.13 2.13 7.84
CA ARG A 151 -9.90 1.66 8.99
C ARG A 151 -10.44 0.22 8.80
N PRO A 152 -10.84 -0.47 9.87
CA PRO A 152 -11.57 -1.73 9.75
C PRO A 152 -12.81 -1.58 8.84
N ASN A 153 -13.12 -2.59 8.06
CA ASN A 153 -14.26 -2.65 7.14
C ASN A 153 -14.24 -1.66 5.96
N ALA A 154 -13.14 -0.95 5.71
CA ALA A 154 -12.96 -0.15 4.49
C ALA A 154 -12.84 -1.01 3.21
N GLY A 155 -12.70 -2.34 3.35
CA GLY A 155 -12.66 -3.29 2.24
C GLY A 155 -11.25 -3.70 1.80
N LYS A 156 -10.23 -3.49 2.64
CA LYS A 156 -8.83 -3.85 2.34
C LYS A 156 -8.66 -5.32 1.93
N SER A 157 -9.18 -6.23 2.75
CA SER A 157 -9.09 -7.68 2.46
C SER A 157 -9.87 -8.07 1.20
N THR A 158 -11.01 -7.43 0.95
CA THR A 158 -11.81 -7.64 -0.27
C THR A 158 -11.01 -7.20 -1.50
N LEU A 159 -10.33 -6.05 -1.43
CA LEU A 159 -9.48 -5.56 -2.51
C LEU A 159 -8.30 -6.51 -2.78
N ILE A 160 -7.61 -6.96 -1.73
CA ILE A 160 -6.52 -7.93 -1.86
C ILE A 160 -7.02 -9.23 -2.49
N ASN A 161 -8.18 -9.73 -2.07
CA ASN A 161 -8.78 -10.92 -2.66
C ASN A 161 -9.18 -10.71 -4.12
N GLN A 162 -9.65 -9.53 -4.50
CA GLN A 162 -9.97 -9.19 -5.87
C GLN A 162 -8.72 -9.21 -6.75
N ILE A 163 -7.64 -8.60 -6.30
CA ILE A 163 -6.33 -8.62 -6.98
C ILE A 163 -5.82 -10.06 -7.13
N LEU A 164 -5.94 -10.89 -6.08
CA LEU A 164 -5.54 -12.30 -6.11
C LEU A 164 -6.40 -13.16 -7.04
N GLY A 165 -7.67 -12.80 -7.23
CA GLY A 165 -8.58 -13.46 -8.14
C GLY A 165 -8.25 -13.21 -9.61
N GLU A 166 -7.67 -12.06 -9.93
CA GLU A 166 -7.26 -11.66 -11.27
C GLU A 166 -5.89 -12.24 -11.65
N ASP A 167 -4.95 -12.28 -10.68
CA ASP A 167 -3.60 -12.80 -10.86
C ASP A 167 -3.24 -13.80 -9.75
N ARG A 168 -2.57 -14.90 -10.12
CA ARG A 168 -2.23 -15.96 -9.18
C ARG A 168 -1.07 -15.56 -8.26
N LEU A 169 -1.11 -16.04 -7.00
CA LEU A 169 0.01 -16.00 -6.06
C LEU A 169 1.28 -16.57 -6.71
N LEU A 170 2.36 -15.80 -6.72
CA LEU A 170 3.67 -16.26 -7.21
C LEU A 170 4.39 -17.12 -6.17
N THR A 171 4.16 -16.87 -4.87
CA THR A 171 4.76 -17.66 -3.77
C THR A 171 3.84 -17.62 -2.55
N GLY A 172 3.86 -18.70 -1.77
CA GLY A 172 3.12 -18.80 -0.51
C GLY A 172 3.58 -17.78 0.56
N PRO A 173 2.91 -17.74 1.71
CA PRO A 173 3.26 -16.83 2.79
C PRO A 173 4.69 -17.11 3.26
N GLU A 174 5.61 -16.17 3.05
CA GLU A 174 6.92 -16.23 3.70
C GLU A 174 6.75 -15.89 5.18
N ALA A 175 6.90 -16.89 6.02
CA ALA A 175 7.00 -16.74 7.46
C ALA A 175 8.35 -16.09 7.77
N GLY A 176 8.38 -14.80 8.09
CA GLY A 176 9.64 -14.28 8.59
C GLY A 176 9.90 -12.80 8.71
N ILE A 177 8.98 -11.87 8.49
CA ILE A 177 9.23 -10.46 8.85
C ILE A 177 7.98 -9.83 9.44
N THR A 178 7.99 -9.67 10.75
CA THR A 178 7.01 -9.10 11.67
C THR A 178 5.83 -10.01 12.04
N ARG A 179 5.70 -10.30 13.33
CA ARG A 179 4.67 -11.16 13.94
C ARG A 179 3.23 -10.65 13.80
N ASP A 180 3.00 -9.50 13.14
CA ASP A 180 1.70 -8.81 13.12
C ASP A 180 1.21 -8.35 11.73
N ALA A 181 1.95 -8.57 10.64
CA ALA A 181 1.50 -8.25 9.28
C ALA A 181 1.63 -9.47 8.37
N ILE A 182 0.53 -9.88 7.76
CA ILE A 182 0.55 -10.89 6.70
C ILE A 182 1.05 -10.19 5.44
N SER A 183 2.22 -10.58 4.92
CA SER A 183 2.70 -10.12 3.63
C SER A 183 2.45 -11.16 2.56
N LEU A 184 1.96 -10.73 1.41
CA LEU A 184 1.67 -11.56 0.25
C LEU A 184 2.52 -11.10 -0.92
N GLN A 185 3.20 -12.05 -1.58
CA GLN A 185 3.90 -11.77 -2.83
C GLN A 185 2.97 -12.12 -4.00
N ILE A 186 2.68 -11.14 -4.83
CA ILE A 186 1.79 -11.26 -5.98
C ILE A 186 2.42 -10.62 -7.21
N ALA A 187 1.92 -10.97 -8.40
CA ALA A 187 2.14 -10.15 -9.59
C ALA A 187 0.77 -9.67 -10.06
N TRP A 188 0.61 -8.36 -10.26
CA TRP A 188 -0.61 -7.78 -10.77
C TRP A 188 -0.30 -6.87 -11.96
N GLY A 189 -0.97 -7.13 -13.09
CA GLY A 189 -0.65 -6.44 -14.34
C GLY A 189 0.82 -6.60 -14.78
N GLY A 190 1.47 -7.71 -14.41
CA GLY A 190 2.89 -7.95 -14.69
C GLY A 190 3.86 -7.26 -13.74
N VAL A 191 3.38 -6.56 -12.70
CA VAL A 191 4.22 -5.93 -11.68
C VAL A 191 4.38 -6.86 -10.48
N PRO A 192 5.59 -7.35 -10.16
CA PRO A 192 5.85 -8.10 -8.95
C PRO A 192 5.79 -7.17 -7.74
N MET A 193 4.94 -7.50 -6.75
CA MET A 193 4.76 -6.68 -5.56
C MET A 193 4.61 -7.53 -4.30
N ARG A 194 4.98 -6.93 -3.17
CA ARG A 194 4.70 -7.44 -1.83
C ARG A 194 3.67 -6.54 -1.18
N VAL A 195 2.50 -7.09 -0.88
CA VAL A 195 1.37 -6.38 -0.27
C VAL A 195 1.30 -6.74 1.22
N PHE A 196 1.08 -5.76 2.11
CA PHE A 196 0.94 -5.93 3.56
C PHE A 196 0.03 -4.89 4.19
#